data_7b4a460e3e5307cea1040c0f82e74767
#
_entry.id   7b4a460e3e5307cea1040c0f82e74767
#
_cell.length_a   1.000
_cell.length_b   1.000
_cell.length_c   1.000
_cell.angle_alpha   90.00
_cell.angle_beta   90.00
_cell.angle_gamma   90.00
#
_symmetry.space_group_name_H-M   'P 1'
#
loop_
_entity.id
_entity.type
_entity.pdbx_description
1 polymer ?
#
loop_
_entity_poly.entity_id
_entity_poly.type
_entity_poly.pdbx_seq_one_letter_code
_entity_poly.pdbx_strand_id
1 'polypeptide(L)'
;AAMNFITAPSVSLEGDTLWLLQSLPVTPQQVLRAKVELQLLLTLPAAWLCAGCAMAALRIPAGQGLPVLAVLAAFVWLSAQLGLALGLCLPNLHWVSEAAVVKRSAASMLAMFGGWLLAGGGLFLPLTLLDYAVPPLAAQTVCLAVLLGLNLLLHRWLCTRGAARFAALH
;
A
#
# COMPACT_ATOMS: atom_id res chain seq x y z
N ALA A 1 6.27 7.07 3.43
CA ALA A 1 5.25 6.24 2.75
C ALA A 1 5.41 4.75 3.12
N ALA A 2 6.62 4.19 3.03
CA ALA A 2 6.86 2.76 3.29
C ALA A 2 6.60 2.30 4.75
N MET A 3 6.50 3.20 5.70
CA MET A 3 6.28 2.89 7.13
C MET A 3 4.85 3.15 7.61
N ASN A 4 3.98 3.65 6.76
CA ASN A 4 2.64 4.07 7.17
C ASN A 4 1.60 3.00 6.77
N PHE A 5 1.53 1.92 7.55
CA PHE A 5 0.62 0.79 7.32
C PHE A 5 -0.61 0.89 8.22
N ILE A 6 -1.52 1.78 7.88
CA ILE A 6 -2.81 1.92 8.58
C ILE A 6 -3.71 0.73 8.24
N THR A 7 -3.62 0.22 7.01
CA THR A 7 -4.49 -0.86 6.54
C THR A 7 -4.14 -2.23 7.13
N ALA A 8 -2.87 -2.51 7.48
CA ALA A 8 -2.48 -3.80 8.02
C ALA A 8 -3.16 -4.14 9.36
N PRO A 9 -3.14 -3.26 10.39
CA PRO A 9 -3.84 -3.52 11.64
C PRO A 9 -5.35 -3.25 11.58
N SER A 10 -5.87 -2.59 10.53
CA SER A 10 -7.26 -2.13 10.47
C SER A 10 -8.29 -3.26 10.57
N VAL A 11 -7.97 -4.45 10.08
CA VAL A 11 -8.85 -5.63 10.19
C VAL A 11 -8.83 -6.19 11.61
N SER A 12 -7.64 -6.25 12.22
CA SER A 12 -7.48 -6.76 13.59
C SER A 12 -8.03 -5.80 14.64
N LEU A 13 -7.99 -4.50 14.40
CA LEU A 13 -8.56 -3.49 15.31
C LEU A 13 -10.10 -3.56 15.38
N GLU A 14 -10.75 -4.07 14.36
CA GLU A 14 -12.20 -4.26 14.34
C GLU A 14 -12.67 -5.52 15.09
N GLY A 15 -11.77 -6.36 15.57
CA GLY A 15 -12.01 -7.60 16.31
C GLY A 15 -13.41 -7.78 16.87
N ASP A 16 -13.69 -7.23 18.05
CA ASP A 16 -14.98 -7.34 18.74
C ASP A 16 -16.16 -6.61 18.05
N THR A 17 -15.88 -5.65 17.15
CA THR A 17 -16.89 -4.87 16.42
C THR A 17 -17.15 -5.38 15.00
N LEU A 18 -16.51 -6.46 14.59
CA LEU A 18 -16.58 -7.00 13.23
C LEU A 18 -18.01 -7.43 12.88
N TRP A 19 -18.79 -7.94 13.86
CA TRP A 19 -20.19 -8.30 13.73
C TRP A 19 -21.07 -7.09 13.33
N LEU A 20 -20.72 -5.89 13.81
CA LEU A 20 -21.46 -4.67 13.47
C LEU A 20 -21.26 -4.31 12.00
N LEU A 21 -20.05 -4.43 11.48
CA LEU A 21 -19.77 -4.20 10.04
C LEU A 21 -20.47 -5.23 9.16
N GLN A 22 -20.56 -6.48 9.61
CA GLN A 22 -21.25 -7.54 8.88
C GLN A 22 -22.77 -7.40 8.93
N SER A 23 -23.33 -6.72 9.93
CA SER A 23 -24.77 -6.44 10.03
C SER A 23 -25.21 -5.28 9.13
N LEU A 24 -24.28 -4.44 8.67
CA LEU A 24 -24.59 -3.34 7.75
C LEU A 24 -24.87 -3.87 6.32
N PRO A 25 -25.78 -3.22 5.57
CA PRO A 25 -26.10 -3.61 4.19
C PRO A 25 -25.01 -3.15 3.20
N VAL A 26 -23.73 -3.48 3.51
CA VAL A 26 -22.57 -3.15 2.69
C VAL A 26 -21.85 -4.42 2.26
N THR A 27 -21.32 -4.42 1.03
CA THR A 27 -20.56 -5.57 0.55
C THR A 27 -19.15 -5.58 1.15
N PRO A 28 -18.55 -6.76 1.46
CA PRO A 28 -17.17 -6.87 1.94
C PRO A 28 -16.16 -6.12 1.06
N GLN A 29 -16.39 -6.12 -0.25
CA GLN A 29 -15.53 -5.39 -1.21
C GLN A 29 -15.56 -3.88 -0.99
N GLN A 30 -16.73 -3.30 -0.69
CA GLN A 30 -16.87 -1.87 -0.40
C GLN A 30 -16.10 -1.47 0.87
N VAL A 31 -16.17 -2.31 1.90
CA VAL A 31 -15.43 -2.08 3.15
C VAL A 31 -13.93 -2.10 2.90
N LEU A 32 -13.43 -3.13 2.21
CA LEU A 32 -11.99 -3.25 1.91
C LEU A 32 -11.49 -2.09 1.04
N ARG A 33 -12.30 -1.66 0.07
CA ARG A 33 -11.99 -0.52 -0.79
C ARG A 33 -11.93 0.78 0.00
N ALA A 34 -12.90 1.04 0.87
CA ALA A 34 -12.90 2.23 1.72
C ALA A 34 -11.64 2.31 2.61
N LYS A 35 -11.14 1.19 3.13
CA LYS A 35 -9.90 1.15 3.92
C LYS A 35 -8.67 1.53 3.09
N VAL A 36 -8.58 1.05 1.85
CA VAL A 36 -7.49 1.44 0.93
C VAL A 36 -7.60 2.92 0.57
N GLU A 37 -8.80 3.41 0.24
CA GLU A 37 -9.05 4.80 -0.09
C GLU A 37 -8.71 5.75 1.06
N LEU A 38 -9.05 5.37 2.30
CA LEU A 38 -8.69 6.14 3.50
C LEU A 38 -7.17 6.27 3.65
N GLN A 39 -6.44 5.18 3.49
CA GLN A 39 -4.98 5.23 3.55
C GLN A 39 -4.39 6.10 2.43
N LEU A 40 -4.92 5.99 1.21
CA LEU A 40 -4.49 6.84 0.09
C LEU A 40 -4.73 8.31 0.39
N LEU A 41 -5.92 8.66 0.89
CA LEU A 41 -6.27 10.04 1.24
C LEU A 41 -5.33 10.64 2.26
N LEU A 42 -4.86 9.86 3.22
CA LEU A 42 -3.94 10.33 4.27
C LEU A 42 -2.48 10.37 3.80
N THR A 43 -2.03 9.37 3.04
CA THR A 43 -0.60 9.22 2.72
C THR A 43 -0.20 9.89 1.41
N LEU A 44 -1.08 9.97 0.43
CA LEU A 44 -0.75 10.51 -0.89
C LEU A 44 -0.42 12.01 -0.87
N PRO A 45 -1.22 12.88 -0.20
CA PRO A 45 -0.91 14.31 -0.13
C PRO A 45 0.44 14.57 0.55
N ALA A 46 0.71 13.89 1.67
CA ALA A 46 1.97 14.03 2.38
C ALA A 46 3.17 13.56 1.53
N ALA A 47 3.02 12.44 0.83
CA ALA A 47 4.05 11.91 -0.06
C ALA A 47 4.32 12.85 -1.24
N TRP A 48 3.28 13.43 -1.85
CA TRP A 48 3.43 14.39 -2.94
C TRP A 48 4.05 15.73 -2.49
N LEU A 49 3.69 16.22 -1.30
CA LEU A 49 4.34 17.40 -0.73
C LEU A 49 5.84 17.17 -0.51
N CYS A 50 6.22 16.04 0.10
CA CYS A 50 7.63 15.69 0.28
C CYS A 50 8.37 15.56 -1.06
N ALA A 51 7.77 14.90 -2.05
CA ALA A 51 8.36 14.75 -3.37
C ALA A 51 8.48 16.10 -4.09
N GLY A 52 7.46 16.96 -4.00
CA GLY A 52 7.49 18.31 -4.57
C GLY A 52 8.61 19.18 -3.99
N CYS A 53 8.76 19.16 -2.66
CA CYS A 53 9.88 19.85 -1.98
C CYS A 53 11.24 19.30 -2.41
N ALA A 54 11.38 17.99 -2.52
CA ALA A 54 12.61 17.36 -2.98
C ALA A 54 12.94 17.73 -4.43
N MET A 55 11.95 17.70 -5.33
CA MET A 55 12.11 18.11 -6.72
C MET A 55 12.49 19.58 -6.86
N ALA A 56 11.90 20.46 -6.04
CA ALA A 56 12.26 21.88 -6.03
C ALA A 56 13.70 22.10 -5.54
N ALA A 57 14.11 21.38 -4.48
CA ALA A 57 15.47 21.45 -3.93
C ALA A 57 16.52 20.95 -4.92
N LEU A 58 16.22 19.87 -5.64
CA LEU A 58 17.12 19.25 -6.63
C LEU A 58 17.01 19.89 -8.03
N ARG A 59 16.15 20.90 -8.21
CA ARG A 59 15.88 21.59 -9.49
C ARG A 59 15.58 20.64 -10.64
N ILE A 60 14.80 19.59 -10.37
CA ILE A 60 14.42 18.59 -11.38
C ILE A 60 13.45 19.24 -12.38
N PRO A 61 13.66 19.10 -13.70
CA PRO A 61 12.75 19.65 -14.71
C PRO A 61 11.37 18.98 -14.62
N ALA A 62 10.30 19.75 -14.82
CA ALA A 62 8.91 19.30 -14.70
C ALA A 62 8.59 18.06 -15.54
N GLY A 63 9.23 17.90 -16.71
CA GLY A 63 9.06 16.74 -17.58
C GLY A 63 9.51 15.42 -16.95
N GLN A 64 10.46 15.44 -16.02
CA GLN A 64 10.91 14.27 -15.27
C GLN A 64 10.17 14.14 -13.93
N GLY A 65 9.65 15.23 -13.38
CA GLY A 65 8.96 15.26 -12.12
C GLY A 65 7.59 14.56 -12.15
N LEU A 66 6.83 14.72 -13.22
CA LEU A 66 5.50 14.09 -13.36
C LEU A 66 5.56 12.56 -13.30
N PRO A 67 6.41 11.84 -14.04
CA PRO A 67 6.52 10.38 -13.90
C PRO A 67 6.98 9.94 -12.51
N VAL A 68 7.84 10.70 -11.83
CA VAL A 68 8.24 10.41 -10.44
C VAL A 68 7.04 10.46 -9.50
N LEU A 69 6.16 11.46 -9.62
CA LEU A 69 4.93 11.56 -8.83
C LEU A 69 3.97 10.40 -9.13
N ALA A 70 3.87 9.96 -10.38
CA ALA A 70 3.06 8.82 -10.77
C ALA A 70 3.59 7.50 -10.19
N VAL A 71 4.90 7.27 -10.25
CA VAL A 71 5.56 6.10 -9.63
C VAL A 71 5.33 6.12 -8.12
N LEU A 72 5.47 7.26 -7.46
CA LEU A 72 5.22 7.41 -6.03
C LEU A 72 3.76 7.08 -5.67
N ALA A 73 2.80 7.57 -6.45
CA ALA A 73 1.38 7.27 -6.24
C ALA A 73 1.08 5.78 -6.40
N ALA A 74 1.62 5.14 -7.44
CA ALA A 74 1.48 3.71 -7.66
C ALA A 74 2.10 2.88 -6.52
N PHE A 75 3.24 3.33 -5.98
CA PHE A 75 3.89 2.71 -4.82
C PHE A 75 3.05 2.83 -3.54
N VAL A 76 2.50 4.02 -3.27
CA VAL A 76 1.61 4.24 -2.10
C VAL A 76 0.37 3.36 -2.21
N TRP A 77 -0.20 3.26 -3.40
CA TRP A 77 -1.36 2.40 -3.65
C TRP A 77 -1.03 0.92 -3.43
N LEU A 78 0.10 0.44 -3.97
CA LEU A 78 0.55 -0.92 -3.77
C LEU A 78 0.78 -1.25 -2.29
N SER A 79 1.40 -0.35 -1.54
CA SER A 79 1.66 -0.54 -0.11
C SER A 79 0.37 -0.62 0.71
N ALA A 80 -0.65 0.18 0.37
CA ALA A 80 -1.96 0.13 1.02
C ALA A 80 -2.66 -1.22 0.79
N GLN A 81 -2.66 -1.71 -0.44
CA GLN A 81 -3.25 -3.02 -0.78
C GLN A 81 -2.48 -4.18 -0.15
N LEU A 82 -1.14 -4.11 -0.15
CA LEU A 82 -0.30 -5.14 0.49
C LEU A 82 -0.57 -5.21 2.00
N GLY A 83 -0.63 -4.05 2.68
CA GLY A 83 -0.95 -3.98 4.10
C GLY A 83 -2.29 -4.63 4.40
N LEU A 84 -3.32 -4.32 3.61
CA LEU A 84 -4.65 -4.89 3.77
C LEU A 84 -4.66 -6.40 3.50
N ALA A 85 -3.97 -6.87 2.46
CA ALA A 85 -3.86 -8.29 2.13
C ALA A 85 -3.20 -9.07 3.26
N LEU A 86 -2.12 -8.55 3.85
CA LEU A 86 -1.44 -9.18 4.98
C LEU A 86 -2.32 -9.16 6.25
N GLY A 87 -3.07 -8.08 6.50
CA GLY A 87 -4.03 -8.00 7.59
C GLY A 87 -5.14 -9.05 7.49
N LEU A 88 -5.61 -9.35 6.26
CA LEU A 88 -6.59 -10.41 6.00
C LEU A 88 -6.00 -11.83 6.08
N CYS A 89 -4.70 -11.98 5.78
CA CYS A 89 -4.03 -13.29 5.86
C CYS A 89 -3.67 -13.68 7.28
N LEU A 90 -3.37 -12.71 8.14
CA LEU A 90 -2.89 -12.90 9.51
C LEU A 90 -3.70 -12.04 10.49
N PRO A 91 -5.02 -12.26 10.58
CA PRO A 91 -5.86 -11.51 11.50
C PRO A 91 -5.53 -11.91 12.94
N ASN A 92 -5.34 -10.93 13.81
CA ASN A 92 -5.26 -11.13 15.25
C ASN A 92 -6.50 -10.50 15.89
N LEU A 93 -7.54 -11.29 16.10
CA LEU A 93 -8.83 -10.84 16.63
C LEU A 93 -8.88 -10.83 18.16
N HIS A 94 -7.99 -11.58 18.83
CA HIS A 94 -7.90 -11.66 20.29
C HIS A 94 -6.73 -10.82 20.81
N TRP A 95 -6.96 -9.55 21.04
CA TRP A 95 -5.94 -8.64 21.53
C TRP A 95 -6.33 -8.01 22.88
N VAL A 96 -5.33 -7.79 23.72
CA VAL A 96 -5.49 -7.21 25.06
C VAL A 96 -5.38 -5.68 25.04
N SER A 97 -4.68 -5.12 24.04
CA SER A 97 -4.51 -3.68 23.86
C SER A 97 -4.34 -3.31 22.39
N GLU A 98 -4.99 -2.23 21.95
CA GLU A 98 -4.90 -1.70 20.58
C GLU A 98 -3.45 -1.38 20.17
N ALA A 99 -2.64 -0.87 21.08
CA ALA A 99 -1.24 -0.57 20.84
C ALA A 99 -0.41 -1.83 20.53
N ALA A 100 -0.79 -2.99 21.08
CA ALA A 100 -0.11 -4.26 20.79
C ALA A 100 -0.44 -4.74 19.37
N VAL A 101 -1.67 -4.56 18.90
CA VAL A 101 -2.09 -4.92 17.54
C VAL A 101 -1.32 -4.09 16.51
N VAL A 102 -1.20 -2.80 16.73
CA VAL A 102 -0.49 -1.90 15.80
C VAL A 102 1.01 -2.17 15.76
N LYS A 103 1.63 -2.38 16.94
CA LYS A 103 3.10 -2.50 17.03
C LYS A 103 3.64 -3.92 16.92
N ARG A 104 2.88 -4.92 17.34
CA ARG A 104 3.36 -6.31 17.50
C ARG A 104 2.61 -7.33 16.64
N SER A 105 1.64 -6.92 15.82
CA SER A 105 0.98 -7.91 14.96
C SER A 105 1.94 -8.40 13.87
N ALA A 106 1.90 -9.71 13.60
CA ALA A 106 2.69 -10.30 12.53
C ALA A 106 2.35 -9.65 11.18
N ALA A 107 1.09 -9.27 10.96
CA ALA A 107 0.65 -8.57 9.76
C ALA A 107 1.34 -7.21 9.61
N SER A 108 1.43 -6.41 10.69
CA SER A 108 2.10 -5.10 10.67
C SER A 108 3.60 -5.23 10.41
N MET A 109 4.27 -6.19 11.06
CA MET A 109 5.69 -6.44 10.84
C MET A 109 5.98 -6.88 9.40
N LEU A 110 5.23 -7.86 8.88
CA LEU A 110 5.40 -8.33 7.51
C LEU A 110 5.06 -7.24 6.48
N ALA A 111 4.07 -6.40 6.74
CA ALA A 111 3.75 -5.27 5.90
C ALA A 111 4.91 -4.27 5.87
N MET A 112 5.54 -3.99 7.02
CA MET A 112 6.70 -3.09 7.10
C MET A 112 7.89 -3.64 6.31
N PHE A 113 8.26 -4.91 6.52
CA PHE A 113 9.34 -5.55 5.76
C PHE A 113 9.02 -5.65 4.26
N GLY A 114 7.80 -6.03 3.91
CA GLY A 114 7.33 -6.06 2.52
C GLY A 114 7.40 -4.69 1.85
N GLY A 115 7.03 -3.62 2.57
CA GLY A 115 7.17 -2.24 2.11
C GLY A 115 8.63 -1.83 1.88
N TRP A 116 9.55 -2.26 2.75
CA TRP A 116 10.98 -1.99 2.57
C TRP A 116 11.56 -2.74 1.37
N LEU A 117 11.18 -4.02 1.19
CA LEU A 117 11.58 -4.80 0.02
C LEU A 117 11.05 -4.19 -1.28
N LEU A 118 9.81 -3.75 -1.28
CA LEU A 118 9.22 -3.05 -2.44
C LEU A 118 9.89 -1.71 -2.71
N ALA A 119 10.22 -0.94 -1.66
CA ALA A 119 10.93 0.33 -1.80
C ALA A 119 12.36 0.12 -2.32
N GLY A 120 13.06 -0.88 -1.78
CA GLY A 120 14.39 -1.28 -2.25
C GLY A 120 14.36 -1.74 -3.71
N GLY A 121 13.47 -2.66 -4.05
CA GLY A 121 13.29 -3.13 -5.43
C GLY A 121 12.90 -2.02 -6.39
N GLY A 122 11.99 -1.12 -5.97
CA GLY A 122 11.59 0.05 -6.74
C GLY A 122 12.72 1.07 -6.96
N LEU A 123 13.70 1.12 -6.07
CA LEU A 123 14.91 1.93 -6.24
C LEU A 123 15.97 1.21 -7.07
N PHE A 124 16.18 -0.08 -6.85
CA PHE A 124 17.18 -0.87 -7.59
C PHE A 124 16.83 -1.01 -9.07
N LEU A 125 15.55 -1.18 -9.42
CA LEU A 125 15.12 -1.35 -10.80
C LEU A 125 15.55 -0.18 -11.72
N PRO A 126 15.23 1.10 -11.43
CA PRO A 126 15.69 2.21 -12.27
C PRO A 126 17.20 2.39 -12.22
N LEU A 127 17.89 2.08 -11.11
CA LEU A 127 19.34 2.17 -11.02
C LEU A 127 20.02 1.18 -11.98
N THR A 128 19.60 -0.07 -11.98
CA THR A 128 20.13 -1.08 -12.91
C THR A 128 19.82 -0.75 -14.36
N LEU A 129 18.65 -0.20 -14.67
CA LEU A 129 18.30 0.25 -16.02
C LEU A 129 19.16 1.41 -16.49
N LEU A 130 19.58 2.31 -15.57
CA LEU A 130 20.52 3.40 -15.88
C LEU A 130 21.91 2.87 -16.23
N ASP A 131 22.39 1.79 -15.58
CA ASP A 131 23.67 1.14 -15.91
C ASP A 131 23.67 0.56 -17.33
N TYR A 132 22.51 0.16 -17.85
CA TYR A 132 22.33 -0.28 -19.25
C TYR A 132 22.10 0.87 -20.24
N ALA A 133 22.44 2.13 -19.89
CA ALA A 133 22.29 3.32 -20.71
C ALA A 133 20.84 3.60 -21.18
N VAL A 134 19.86 3.13 -20.44
CA VAL A 134 18.44 3.43 -20.70
C VAL A 134 18.13 4.88 -20.27
N PRO A 135 17.45 5.68 -21.09
CA PRO A 135 17.10 7.04 -20.71
C PRO A 135 16.20 7.04 -19.44
N PRO A 136 16.39 8.03 -18.54
CA PRO A 136 15.71 8.03 -17.23
C PRO A 136 14.17 8.01 -17.33
N LEU A 137 13.60 8.60 -18.36
CA LEU A 137 12.16 8.56 -18.64
C LEU A 137 11.68 7.12 -18.94
N ALA A 138 12.45 6.38 -19.76
CA ALA A 138 12.10 4.99 -20.07
C ALA A 138 12.23 4.07 -18.83
N ALA A 139 13.25 4.27 -18.00
CA ALA A 139 13.38 3.55 -16.74
C ALA A 139 12.19 3.79 -15.79
N GLN A 140 11.74 5.05 -15.69
CA GLN A 140 10.57 5.40 -14.87
C GLN A 140 9.26 4.80 -15.42
N THR A 141 9.06 4.79 -16.75
CA THR A 141 7.87 4.18 -17.37
C THR A 141 7.83 2.68 -17.17
N VAL A 142 8.96 1.98 -17.26
CA VAL A 142 9.05 0.54 -16.96
C VAL A 142 8.73 0.28 -15.48
N CYS A 143 9.29 1.06 -14.58
CA CYS A 143 9.00 0.94 -13.14
C CYS A 143 7.51 1.16 -12.86
N LEU A 144 6.90 2.19 -13.46
CA LEU A 144 5.47 2.47 -13.34
C LEU A 144 4.63 1.29 -13.88
N ALA A 145 4.97 0.74 -15.04
CA ALA A 145 4.25 -0.39 -15.63
C ALA A 145 4.29 -1.63 -14.71
N VAL A 146 5.45 -1.94 -14.13
CA VAL A 146 5.61 -3.05 -13.19
C VAL A 146 4.76 -2.81 -11.94
N LEU A 147 4.82 -1.62 -11.35
CA LEU A 147 4.02 -1.27 -10.17
C LEU A 147 2.51 -1.34 -10.46
N LEU A 148 2.06 -0.85 -11.60
CA LEU A 148 0.65 -0.93 -12.01
C LEU A 148 0.22 -2.39 -12.22
N GLY A 149 1.05 -3.21 -12.83
CA GLY A 149 0.80 -4.65 -12.97
C GLY A 149 0.60 -5.34 -11.62
N LEU A 150 1.51 -5.08 -10.67
CA LEU A 150 1.40 -5.61 -9.30
C LEU A 150 0.15 -5.09 -8.58
N ASN A 151 -0.18 -3.80 -8.75
CA ASN A 151 -1.41 -3.21 -8.19
C ASN A 151 -2.66 -3.91 -8.73
N LEU A 152 -2.74 -4.16 -10.03
CA LEU A 152 -3.88 -4.84 -10.64
C LEU A 152 -4.02 -6.29 -10.17
N LEU A 153 -2.92 -7.02 -10.04
CA LEU A 153 -2.92 -8.38 -9.51
C LEU A 153 -3.41 -8.42 -8.06
N LEU A 154 -2.89 -7.53 -7.23
CA LEU A 154 -3.25 -7.47 -5.83
C LEU A 154 -4.69 -6.97 -5.63
N HIS A 155 -5.13 -6.01 -6.44
CA HIS A 155 -6.52 -5.54 -6.46
C HIS A 155 -7.50 -6.66 -6.82
N ARG A 156 -7.20 -7.44 -7.86
CA ARG A 156 -8.02 -8.62 -8.23
C ARG A 156 -8.06 -9.65 -7.10
N TRP A 157 -6.93 -9.90 -6.46
CA TRP A 157 -6.88 -10.81 -5.32
C TRP A 157 -7.74 -10.33 -4.15
N LEU A 158 -7.67 -9.04 -3.82
CA LEU A 158 -8.49 -8.43 -2.76
C LEU A 158 -9.98 -8.52 -3.08
N CYS A 159 -10.39 -8.23 -4.32
CA CYS A 159 -11.78 -8.28 -4.74
C CYS A 159 -12.36 -9.71 -4.76
N THR A 160 -11.53 -10.74 -4.96
CA THR A 160 -11.98 -12.13 -5.04
C THR A 160 -11.75 -12.85 -3.71
N ARG A 161 -10.49 -13.24 -3.45
CA ARG A 161 -10.11 -14.03 -2.27
C ARG A 161 -10.11 -13.22 -0.98
N GLY A 162 -9.74 -11.94 -1.04
CA GLY A 162 -9.75 -11.04 0.12
C GLY A 162 -11.16 -10.82 0.66
N ALA A 163 -12.12 -10.54 -0.22
CA ALA A 163 -13.52 -10.36 0.15
C ALA A 163 -14.13 -11.64 0.75
N ALA A 164 -13.82 -12.81 0.17
CA ALA A 164 -14.27 -14.10 0.70
C ALA A 164 -13.68 -14.40 2.10
N ARG A 165 -12.38 -14.08 2.31
CA ARG A 165 -11.74 -14.23 3.62
C ARG A 165 -12.33 -13.28 4.64
N PHE A 166 -12.58 -12.02 4.29
CA PHE A 166 -13.20 -11.05 5.20
C PHE A 166 -14.59 -11.50 5.64
N ALA A 167 -15.39 -12.06 4.73
CA ALA A 167 -16.72 -12.61 5.06
C ALA A 167 -16.68 -13.86 5.94
N ALA A 168 -15.55 -14.58 5.94
CA ALA A 168 -15.35 -15.79 6.73
C ALA A 168 -14.71 -15.55 8.12
N LEU A 169 -14.37 -14.30 8.46
CA LEU A 169 -13.87 -13.92 9.78
C LEU A 169 -15.05 -13.91 10.78
N HIS A 170 -14.98 -14.78 11.79
CA HIS A 170 -15.94 -14.86 12.89
C HIS A 170 -15.20 -14.73 14.22
#